data_372c6f6ef4436f5c0b095bd19e55fd59
#
_entry.id   372c6f6ef4436f5c0b095bd19e55fd59
#
_cell.length_a   1.000
_cell.length_b   1.000
_cell.length_c   1.000
_cell.angle_alpha   90.00
_cell.angle_beta   90.00
_cell.angle_gamma   90.00
#
_symmetry.space_group_name_H-M   'P 1'
#
loop_
_entity.id
_entity.type
_entity.pdbx_description
1 polymer ?
#
loop_
_entity_poly.entity_id
_entity_poly.type
_entity_poly.pdbx_seq_one_letter_code
_entity_poly.pdbx_strand_id
1 'polypeptide(L)'
;MKKSIKSYLSVLVASVLIFSACDSKYPGYKKTDTGLYYKIHVSNDTLKPVLSDIVTIDMEYGLKDSMIFSSIKSKRPVQIPVIEPQFKGDFYEALTYLSVGDSATFIISADSFFHITARSPKLPPFIDSNSVLYFNVKLNGIQTEEEIKKEEQERNAMLKIEEGEKLKLYLNDNKITTKPTESGLYYIVTKKGKGSRIDTGNYVKIHFTINTIDGNKIFSTRDRGEPIEIEYGKKFDTDGLEEALGKMKKGEKANLIVPSSIAFGEMGRGGVIPPFSTLLYDVEIINIRSKAEYDKEKALEREKQKAENQKLMNIEKTKINKYIKDNNITTKPTKDGLYYIETLKGTGKKAGDEKKVKVHYTLYLTDGTKLQSSLDGGQPFEFTLGKGQVIRGWDEGISMMNEGGKAELIVPSIIGYGERGKGKDIPPFTPLVFEVELLEVN
;
A
#
# COMPACT_ATOMS: atom_id res chain seq x y z
N MET A 1 -68.15 33.57 -45.35
CA MET A 1 -66.97 33.41 -44.51
C MET A 1 -65.92 32.54 -45.26
N LYS A 2 -64.89 33.17 -45.82
CA LYS A 2 -63.96 32.54 -46.74
C LYS A 2 -62.74 32.03 -45.93
N LYS A 3 -62.44 30.72 -45.98
CA LYS A 3 -61.21 30.15 -45.49
C LYS A 3 -60.13 30.24 -46.59
N SER A 4 -59.01 30.90 -46.27
CA SER A 4 -57.86 31.01 -47.11
C SER A 4 -56.96 29.80 -46.88
N ILE A 5 -56.70 29.06 -47.95
CA ILE A 5 -55.73 27.95 -47.97
C ILE A 5 -54.37 28.56 -48.42
N LYS A 6 -53.40 28.61 -47.53
CA LYS A 6 -52.01 28.92 -47.90
C LYS A 6 -51.24 27.63 -48.25
N SER A 7 -50.93 27.54 -49.54
CA SER A 7 -50.02 26.54 -50.09
C SER A 7 -48.56 26.81 -49.62
N TYR A 8 -47.96 25.85 -48.97
CA TYR A 8 -46.50 25.84 -48.70
C TYR A 8 -45.78 25.06 -49.79
N LEU A 9 -45.05 25.82 -50.58
CA LEU A 9 -44.14 25.29 -51.59
C LEU A 9 -42.90 24.73 -50.89
N SER A 10 -42.76 23.40 -50.89
CA SER A 10 -41.56 22.72 -50.36
C SER A 10 -40.44 22.82 -51.36
N VAL A 11 -39.42 23.61 -51.06
CA VAL A 11 -38.18 23.64 -51.79
C VAL A 11 -37.29 22.49 -51.26
N LEU A 12 -37.13 21.47 -52.05
CA LEU A 12 -36.20 20.36 -51.81
C LEU A 12 -34.79 20.83 -52.13
N VAL A 13 -34.03 21.23 -51.14
CA VAL A 13 -32.59 21.48 -51.29
C VAL A 13 -31.84 20.15 -51.21
N ALA A 14 -31.50 19.59 -52.35
CA ALA A 14 -30.58 18.48 -52.45
C ALA A 14 -29.17 18.96 -52.14
N SER A 15 -28.74 18.81 -50.91
CA SER A 15 -27.34 18.99 -50.52
C SER A 15 -26.50 17.87 -51.07
N VAL A 16 -25.81 18.13 -52.17
CA VAL A 16 -24.76 17.28 -52.69
C VAL A 16 -23.60 17.33 -51.68
N LEU A 17 -23.49 16.32 -50.85
CA LEU A 17 -22.29 16.11 -50.01
C LEU A 17 -21.19 15.66 -50.94
N ILE A 18 -20.34 16.60 -51.35
CA ILE A 18 -19.05 16.34 -51.99
C ILE A 18 -18.17 15.68 -50.92
N PHE A 19 -18.04 14.36 -50.97
CA PHE A 19 -17.03 13.65 -50.24
C PHE A 19 -15.68 13.99 -50.90
N SER A 20 -14.95 14.98 -50.34
CA SER A 20 -13.54 15.10 -50.61
C SER A 20 -12.84 13.89 -50.03
N ALA A 21 -12.37 12.99 -50.90
CA ALA A 21 -11.44 11.92 -50.57
C ALA A 21 -10.13 12.59 -50.15
N CYS A 22 -10.02 13.03 -48.90
CA CYS A 22 -8.74 13.34 -48.31
C CYS A 22 -7.95 12.03 -48.15
N ASP A 23 -6.69 12.02 -48.56
CA ASP A 23 -5.70 10.96 -48.35
C ASP A 23 -5.72 10.59 -46.85
N SER A 24 -6.50 9.57 -46.50
CA SER A 24 -6.57 9.06 -45.14
C SER A 24 -5.33 8.23 -44.86
N LYS A 25 -4.60 8.54 -43.81
CA LYS A 25 -3.45 7.75 -43.33
C LYS A 25 -3.80 6.24 -43.20
N TYR A 26 -5.09 5.95 -43.01
CA TYR A 26 -5.61 4.57 -42.92
C TYR A 26 -6.79 4.41 -43.87
N PRO A 27 -6.57 3.85 -45.10
CA PRO A 27 -7.63 3.66 -46.07
C PRO A 27 -8.79 2.84 -45.51
N GLY A 28 -10.03 3.31 -45.73
CA GLY A 28 -11.26 2.64 -45.27
C GLY A 28 -11.66 2.92 -43.83
N TYR A 29 -10.90 3.75 -43.10
CA TYR A 29 -11.24 4.26 -41.76
C TYR A 29 -11.75 5.70 -41.85
N LYS A 30 -12.72 6.04 -40.99
CA LYS A 30 -13.13 7.41 -40.73
C LYS A 30 -12.27 7.98 -39.63
N LYS A 31 -12.11 9.31 -39.60
CA LYS A 31 -11.35 10.04 -38.58
C LYS A 31 -12.27 10.99 -37.85
N THR A 32 -12.20 11.01 -36.50
CA THR A 32 -12.89 12.00 -35.67
C THR A 32 -12.11 13.31 -35.59
N ASP A 33 -12.73 14.35 -35.04
CA ASP A 33 -12.08 15.66 -34.81
C ASP A 33 -10.94 15.56 -33.78
N THR A 34 -11.00 14.58 -32.87
CA THR A 34 -9.96 14.28 -31.88
C THR A 34 -8.77 13.51 -32.47
N GLY A 35 -8.94 12.96 -33.69
CA GLY A 35 -7.92 12.20 -34.39
C GLY A 35 -8.04 10.67 -34.27
N LEU A 36 -9.07 10.15 -33.60
CA LEU A 36 -9.36 8.73 -33.55
C LEU A 36 -9.75 8.21 -34.95
N TYR A 37 -9.12 7.14 -35.38
CA TYR A 37 -9.54 6.44 -36.60
C TYR A 37 -10.38 5.23 -36.22
N TYR A 38 -11.54 5.06 -36.92
CA TYR A 38 -12.46 3.95 -36.68
C TYR A 38 -13.10 3.40 -37.93
N LYS A 39 -13.48 2.13 -37.89
CA LYS A 39 -14.27 1.45 -38.92
C LYS A 39 -15.33 0.59 -38.26
N ILE A 40 -16.60 0.92 -38.47
CA ILE A 40 -17.73 0.12 -38.02
C ILE A 40 -17.91 -1.08 -38.96
N HIS A 41 -18.02 -2.26 -38.42
CA HIS A 41 -18.26 -3.51 -39.16
C HIS A 41 -19.72 -3.94 -39.09
N VAL A 42 -20.32 -3.83 -37.89
CA VAL A 42 -21.74 -4.07 -37.65
C VAL A 42 -22.26 -2.82 -36.94
N SER A 43 -23.40 -2.28 -37.39
CA SER A 43 -24.04 -1.13 -36.83
C SER A 43 -25.48 -1.44 -36.52
N ASN A 44 -25.91 -1.17 -35.28
CA ASN A 44 -27.27 -1.27 -34.79
C ASN A 44 -27.69 0.10 -34.26
N ASP A 45 -28.95 0.46 -34.46
CA ASP A 45 -29.50 1.71 -33.93
C ASP A 45 -30.14 1.41 -32.56
N THR A 46 -29.30 1.16 -31.55
CA THR A 46 -29.73 0.83 -30.20
C THR A 46 -29.11 1.80 -29.20
N LEU A 47 -29.11 1.44 -27.90
CA LEU A 47 -28.57 2.25 -26.82
C LEU A 47 -27.05 2.44 -26.98
N LYS A 48 -26.59 3.67 -26.82
CA LYS A 48 -25.17 4.04 -26.74
C LYS A 48 -24.78 4.30 -25.29
N PRO A 49 -23.57 3.95 -24.91
CA PRO A 49 -23.09 4.21 -23.56
C PRO A 49 -22.85 5.71 -23.36
N VAL A 50 -23.09 6.16 -22.14
CA VAL A 50 -22.75 7.50 -21.65
C VAL A 50 -21.76 7.41 -20.50
N LEU A 51 -21.25 8.55 -20.05
CA LEU A 51 -20.33 8.59 -18.90
C LEU A 51 -20.98 7.95 -17.67
N SER A 52 -20.17 7.24 -16.91
CA SER A 52 -20.53 6.43 -15.72
C SER A 52 -21.23 5.11 -16.01
N ASP A 53 -21.64 4.80 -17.23
CA ASP A 53 -22.09 3.45 -17.59
C ASP A 53 -20.94 2.45 -17.50
N ILE A 54 -21.28 1.16 -17.27
CA ILE A 54 -20.36 0.04 -17.45
C ILE A 54 -20.72 -0.70 -18.73
N VAL A 55 -19.78 -0.80 -19.64
CA VAL A 55 -19.94 -1.57 -20.88
C VAL A 55 -19.34 -2.96 -20.73
N THR A 56 -20.05 -3.96 -21.26
CA THR A 56 -19.53 -5.31 -21.43
C THR A 56 -19.15 -5.50 -22.89
N ILE A 57 -17.89 -5.76 -23.17
CA ILE A 57 -17.34 -5.86 -24.52
C ILE A 57 -16.57 -7.15 -24.73
N ASP A 58 -16.60 -7.68 -25.96
CA ASP A 58 -15.55 -8.52 -26.47
C ASP A 58 -14.50 -7.64 -27.14
N MET A 59 -13.23 -7.83 -26.77
CA MET A 59 -12.15 -6.99 -27.23
C MET A 59 -10.92 -7.81 -27.59
N GLU A 60 -10.32 -7.45 -28.70
CA GLU A 60 -8.98 -7.88 -29.08
C GLU A 60 -8.17 -6.66 -29.46
N TYR A 61 -6.91 -6.60 -29.03
CA TYR A 61 -6.03 -5.54 -29.53
C TYR A 61 -4.61 -6.04 -29.77
N GLY A 62 -3.95 -5.37 -30.68
CA GLY A 62 -2.57 -5.68 -31.04
C GLY A 62 -2.05 -4.76 -32.13
N LEU A 63 -0.84 -5.06 -32.61
CA LEU A 63 -0.30 -4.49 -33.83
C LEU A 63 -1.06 -5.09 -35.05
N LYS A 64 -0.84 -4.52 -36.25
CA LYS A 64 -1.55 -4.96 -37.44
C LYS A 64 -1.47 -6.47 -37.66
N ASP A 65 -0.32 -7.09 -37.43
CA ASP A 65 -0.03 -8.50 -37.68
C ASP A 65 0.27 -9.32 -36.44
N SER A 66 0.09 -8.75 -35.23
CA SER A 66 0.38 -9.43 -33.98
C SER A 66 -0.62 -9.05 -32.89
N MET A 67 -1.35 -10.04 -32.39
CA MET A 67 -2.31 -9.85 -31.32
C MET A 67 -1.62 -9.85 -29.95
N ILE A 68 -1.95 -8.87 -29.11
CA ILE A 68 -1.42 -8.71 -27.76
C ILE A 68 -2.42 -9.23 -26.73
N PHE A 69 -3.70 -8.94 -26.93
CA PHE A 69 -4.77 -9.31 -26.00
C PHE A 69 -6.02 -9.78 -26.74
N SER A 70 -6.71 -10.78 -26.19
CA SER A 70 -8.00 -11.25 -26.67
C SER A 70 -8.89 -11.75 -25.53
N SER A 71 -9.99 -11.06 -25.27
CA SER A 71 -11.04 -11.51 -24.37
C SER A 71 -11.79 -12.71 -24.92
N ILE A 72 -11.88 -12.81 -26.26
CA ILE A 72 -12.57 -13.90 -26.98
C ILE A 72 -11.83 -15.23 -26.72
N LYS A 73 -10.50 -15.25 -26.82
CA LYS A 73 -9.68 -16.44 -26.56
C LYS A 73 -9.81 -16.89 -25.10
N SER A 74 -9.88 -15.95 -24.19
CA SER A 74 -10.05 -16.24 -22.74
C SER A 74 -11.48 -16.61 -22.38
N LYS A 75 -12.45 -16.44 -23.29
CA LYS A 75 -13.90 -16.60 -23.07
C LYS A 75 -14.42 -15.76 -21.88
N ARG A 76 -13.84 -14.59 -21.68
CA ARG A 76 -14.18 -13.67 -20.60
C ARG A 76 -14.35 -12.27 -21.18
N PRO A 77 -15.60 -11.83 -21.45
CA PRO A 77 -15.87 -10.43 -21.80
C PRO A 77 -15.28 -9.47 -20.79
N VAL A 78 -14.89 -8.28 -21.23
CA VAL A 78 -14.31 -7.26 -20.38
C VAL A 78 -15.40 -6.27 -19.98
N GLN A 79 -15.50 -5.96 -18.70
CA GLN A 79 -16.35 -4.89 -18.20
C GLN A 79 -15.49 -3.64 -17.96
N ILE A 80 -15.91 -2.52 -18.55
CA ILE A 80 -15.16 -1.26 -18.52
C ILE A 80 -16.09 -0.12 -18.20
N PRO A 81 -15.78 0.71 -17.18
CA PRO A 81 -16.53 1.95 -16.95
C PRO A 81 -16.25 2.95 -18.07
N VAL A 82 -17.30 3.62 -18.55
CA VAL A 82 -17.17 4.71 -19.52
C VAL A 82 -16.82 5.97 -18.76
N ILE A 83 -15.58 6.42 -18.94
CA ILE A 83 -15.04 7.63 -18.29
C ILE A 83 -14.66 8.67 -19.34
N GLU A 84 -14.40 9.89 -18.90
CA GLU A 84 -13.85 10.94 -19.77
C GLU A 84 -12.58 10.49 -20.45
N PRO A 85 -12.42 10.76 -21.77
CA PRO A 85 -11.20 10.45 -22.50
C PRO A 85 -9.97 11.05 -21.83
N GLN A 86 -8.92 10.25 -21.63
CA GLN A 86 -7.71 10.66 -20.96
C GLN A 86 -6.73 11.38 -21.91
N PHE A 87 -6.89 11.15 -23.23
CA PHE A 87 -6.17 11.85 -24.30
C PHE A 87 -7.02 11.84 -25.57
N LYS A 88 -6.67 12.70 -26.54
CA LYS A 88 -7.39 12.77 -27.81
C LYS A 88 -7.25 11.48 -28.61
N GLY A 89 -8.37 10.85 -28.97
CA GLY A 89 -8.42 9.61 -29.71
C GLY A 89 -8.14 8.38 -28.87
N ASP A 90 -8.51 8.42 -27.58
CA ASP A 90 -8.28 7.30 -26.69
C ASP A 90 -9.38 6.21 -26.78
N PHE A 91 -9.15 5.12 -26.04
CA PHE A 91 -10.05 3.98 -26.02
C PHE A 91 -11.42 4.31 -25.40
N TYR A 92 -11.49 5.20 -24.42
CA TYR A 92 -12.76 5.59 -23.79
C TYR A 92 -13.64 6.42 -24.74
N GLU A 93 -13.04 7.28 -25.57
CA GLU A 93 -13.74 7.95 -26.65
C GLU A 93 -14.32 6.92 -27.64
N ALA A 94 -13.53 5.88 -28.00
CA ALA A 94 -13.95 4.85 -28.94
C ALA A 94 -15.24 4.14 -28.52
N LEU A 95 -15.44 3.89 -27.22
CA LEU A 95 -16.61 3.22 -26.68
C LEU A 95 -17.90 4.00 -26.94
N THR A 96 -17.86 5.35 -26.92
CA THR A 96 -19.04 6.20 -27.13
C THR A 96 -19.59 6.18 -28.56
N TYR A 97 -18.83 5.64 -29.51
CA TYR A 97 -19.29 5.49 -30.92
C TYR A 97 -20.12 4.24 -31.15
N LEU A 98 -20.11 3.29 -30.21
CA LEU A 98 -20.77 1.99 -30.37
C LEU A 98 -22.15 1.97 -29.74
N SER A 99 -23.10 1.32 -30.40
CA SER A 99 -24.38 0.89 -29.83
C SER A 99 -24.29 -0.59 -29.43
N VAL A 100 -25.19 -1.06 -28.57
CA VAL A 100 -25.24 -2.48 -28.18
C VAL A 100 -25.43 -3.35 -29.43
N GLY A 101 -24.54 -4.34 -29.60
CA GLY A 101 -24.48 -5.22 -30.76
C GLY A 101 -23.54 -4.75 -31.85
N ASP A 102 -23.06 -3.50 -31.80
CA ASP A 102 -22.08 -2.98 -32.76
C ASP A 102 -20.73 -3.68 -32.62
N SER A 103 -20.03 -3.75 -33.76
CA SER A 103 -18.62 -4.09 -33.78
C SER A 103 -17.83 -3.11 -34.63
N ALA A 104 -16.65 -2.75 -34.16
CA ALA A 104 -15.77 -1.81 -34.84
C ALA A 104 -14.28 -2.11 -34.59
N THR A 105 -13.46 -1.56 -35.49
CA THR A 105 -12.01 -1.46 -35.26
C THR A 105 -11.64 0.01 -35.04
N PHE A 106 -10.89 0.27 -33.97
CA PHE A 106 -10.31 1.56 -33.64
C PHE A 106 -8.80 1.51 -33.74
N ILE A 107 -8.17 2.61 -34.15
CA ILE A 107 -6.71 2.74 -34.24
C ILE A 107 -6.27 3.79 -33.22
N ILE A 108 -5.48 3.37 -32.23
CA ILE A 108 -5.08 4.16 -31.08
C ILE A 108 -3.55 4.16 -30.95
N SER A 109 -2.96 5.28 -30.52
CA SER A 109 -1.52 5.36 -30.25
C SER A 109 -1.10 4.35 -29.19
N ALA A 110 -0.11 3.53 -29.50
CA ALA A 110 0.41 2.53 -28.55
C ALA A 110 1.05 3.21 -27.35
N ASP A 111 1.84 4.25 -27.57
CA ASP A 111 2.49 5.03 -26.51
C ASP A 111 1.47 5.61 -25.51
N SER A 112 0.47 6.32 -26.03
CA SER A 112 -0.58 6.91 -25.19
C SER A 112 -1.41 5.85 -24.45
N PHE A 113 -1.77 4.76 -25.14
CA PHE A 113 -2.53 3.69 -24.49
C PHE A 113 -1.76 3.04 -23.35
N PHE A 114 -0.51 2.63 -23.58
CA PHE A 114 0.25 1.95 -22.53
C PHE A 114 0.58 2.88 -21.37
N HIS A 115 1.05 4.11 -21.61
CA HIS A 115 1.47 5.02 -20.55
C HIS A 115 0.28 5.64 -19.79
N ILE A 116 -0.79 6.03 -20.50
CA ILE A 116 -1.91 6.76 -19.90
C ILE A 116 -3.04 5.81 -19.49
N THR A 117 -3.59 5.04 -20.44
CA THR A 117 -4.75 4.17 -20.16
C THR A 117 -4.35 2.93 -19.35
N ALA A 118 -3.32 2.21 -19.76
CA ALA A 118 -2.83 1.01 -19.08
C ALA A 118 -1.88 1.32 -17.90
N ARG A 119 -1.48 2.59 -17.73
CA ARG A 119 -0.58 3.06 -16.65
C ARG A 119 0.71 2.26 -16.53
N SER A 120 1.23 1.80 -17.65
CA SER A 120 2.50 1.05 -17.70
C SER A 120 3.68 2.02 -17.69
N PRO A 121 4.71 1.83 -16.85
CA PRO A 121 5.88 2.71 -16.82
C PRO A 121 6.78 2.57 -18.06
N LYS A 122 6.59 1.50 -18.84
CA LYS A 122 7.38 1.19 -20.04
C LYS A 122 6.50 0.55 -21.10
N LEU A 123 6.83 0.82 -22.37
CA LEU A 123 6.27 0.06 -23.48
C LEU A 123 6.77 -1.39 -23.45
N PRO A 124 5.95 -2.36 -23.90
CA PRO A 124 6.43 -3.71 -24.16
C PRO A 124 7.63 -3.69 -25.15
N PRO A 125 8.66 -4.55 -24.96
CA PRO A 125 9.90 -4.49 -25.73
C PRO A 125 9.75 -4.64 -27.25
N PHE A 126 8.61 -5.15 -27.71
CA PHE A 126 8.28 -5.37 -29.12
C PHE A 126 7.39 -4.27 -29.72
N ILE A 127 7.19 -3.15 -29.01
CA ILE A 127 6.37 -1.99 -29.44
C ILE A 127 7.22 -0.74 -29.48
N ASP A 128 7.27 -0.12 -30.65
CA ASP A 128 7.91 1.19 -30.82
C ASP A 128 6.97 2.32 -30.41
N SER A 129 7.49 3.45 -29.94
CA SER A 129 6.72 4.62 -29.50
C SER A 129 5.78 5.20 -30.55
N ASN A 130 6.10 5.05 -31.84
CA ASN A 130 5.29 5.52 -32.95
C ASN A 130 4.27 4.47 -33.46
N SER A 131 4.24 3.29 -32.82
CA SER A 131 3.30 2.23 -33.17
C SER A 131 1.86 2.59 -32.85
N VAL A 132 0.94 1.98 -33.59
CA VAL A 132 -0.50 2.07 -33.31
C VAL A 132 -1.05 0.69 -33.01
N LEU A 133 -2.07 0.66 -32.16
CA LEU A 133 -2.81 -0.53 -31.81
C LEU A 133 -4.15 -0.55 -32.52
N TYR A 134 -4.51 -1.71 -33.03
CA TYR A 134 -5.82 -2.00 -33.62
C TYR A 134 -6.68 -2.67 -32.56
N PHE A 135 -7.74 -1.98 -32.13
CA PHE A 135 -8.72 -2.48 -31.18
C PHE A 135 -9.96 -2.97 -31.93
N ASN A 136 -10.17 -4.26 -31.98
CA ASN A 136 -11.42 -4.86 -32.45
C ASN A 136 -12.35 -5.02 -31.26
N VAL A 137 -13.46 -4.32 -31.28
CA VAL A 137 -14.40 -4.24 -30.15
C VAL A 137 -15.78 -4.62 -30.62
N LYS A 138 -16.47 -5.44 -29.84
CA LYS A 138 -17.90 -5.69 -29.96
C LYS A 138 -18.57 -5.32 -28.65
N LEU A 139 -19.55 -4.40 -28.69
CA LEU A 139 -20.31 -4.00 -27.52
C LEU A 139 -21.46 -4.99 -27.29
N ASN A 140 -21.37 -5.78 -26.22
CA ASN A 140 -22.35 -6.81 -25.89
C ASN A 140 -23.47 -6.31 -25.00
N GLY A 141 -23.21 -5.30 -24.14
CA GLY A 141 -24.20 -4.76 -23.22
C GLY A 141 -23.73 -3.49 -22.53
N ILE A 142 -24.69 -2.75 -22.02
CA ILE A 142 -24.49 -1.55 -21.21
C ILE A 142 -25.26 -1.76 -19.92
N GLN A 143 -24.64 -1.44 -18.80
CA GLN A 143 -25.29 -1.30 -17.51
C GLN A 143 -25.20 0.17 -17.12
N THR A 144 -26.35 0.82 -17.01
CA THR A 144 -26.44 2.26 -16.71
C THR A 144 -26.08 2.52 -15.26
N GLU A 145 -25.66 3.76 -14.96
CA GLU A 145 -25.37 4.19 -13.58
C GLU A 145 -26.61 4.00 -12.67
N GLU A 146 -27.81 4.21 -13.20
CA GLU A 146 -29.06 4.02 -12.47
C GLU A 146 -29.31 2.52 -12.13
N GLU A 147 -29.09 1.63 -13.09
CA GLU A 147 -29.20 0.19 -12.89
C GLU A 147 -28.17 -0.31 -11.87
N ILE A 148 -26.93 0.16 -11.97
CA ILE A 148 -25.86 -0.18 -11.02
C ILE A 148 -26.26 0.23 -9.60
N LYS A 149 -26.71 1.48 -9.42
CA LYS A 149 -27.17 1.99 -8.13
C LYS A 149 -28.35 1.20 -7.58
N LYS A 150 -29.31 0.86 -8.45
CA LYS A 150 -30.47 0.08 -8.05
C LYS A 150 -30.07 -1.33 -7.59
N GLU A 151 -29.24 -2.04 -8.36
CA GLU A 151 -28.74 -3.36 -7.98
C GLU A 151 -27.93 -3.31 -6.68
N GLU A 152 -27.14 -2.26 -6.47
CA GLU A 152 -26.38 -2.06 -5.24
C GLU A 152 -27.33 -1.85 -4.04
N GLN A 153 -28.37 -1.01 -4.20
CA GLN A 153 -29.36 -0.78 -3.16
C GLN A 153 -30.14 -2.06 -2.82
N GLU A 154 -30.57 -2.82 -3.83
CA GLU A 154 -31.26 -4.09 -3.64
C GLU A 154 -30.38 -5.10 -2.91
N ARG A 155 -29.12 -5.25 -3.34
CA ARG A 155 -28.14 -6.10 -2.67
C ARG A 155 -27.90 -5.69 -1.23
N ASN A 156 -27.70 -4.39 -0.97
CA ASN A 156 -27.49 -3.88 0.38
C ASN A 156 -28.71 -4.08 1.29
N ALA A 157 -29.91 -3.92 0.74
CA ALA A 157 -31.16 -4.22 1.46
C ALA A 157 -31.25 -5.71 1.84
N MET A 158 -30.91 -6.61 0.92
CA MET A 158 -30.89 -8.05 1.19
C MET A 158 -29.86 -8.41 2.28
N LEU A 159 -28.64 -7.90 2.17
CA LEU A 159 -27.57 -8.15 3.16
C LEU A 159 -27.96 -7.64 4.56
N LYS A 160 -28.63 -6.49 4.64
CA LYS A 160 -29.14 -5.95 5.92
C LYS A 160 -30.21 -6.84 6.54
N ILE A 161 -31.11 -7.41 5.73
CA ILE A 161 -32.11 -8.37 6.21
C ILE A 161 -31.42 -9.63 6.71
N GLU A 162 -30.46 -10.18 5.96
CA GLU A 162 -29.68 -11.35 6.33
C GLU A 162 -28.93 -11.14 7.65
N GLU A 163 -28.30 -9.97 7.84
CA GLU A 163 -27.66 -9.59 9.11
C GLU A 163 -28.65 -9.67 10.27
N GLY A 164 -29.84 -9.09 10.09
CA GLY A 164 -30.89 -9.11 11.14
C GLY A 164 -31.35 -10.51 11.50
N GLU A 165 -31.49 -11.40 10.52
CA GLU A 165 -31.85 -12.80 10.74
C GLU A 165 -30.74 -13.57 11.47
N LYS A 166 -29.47 -13.43 11.03
CA LYS A 166 -28.30 -14.03 11.70
C LYS A 166 -28.18 -13.54 13.15
N LEU A 167 -28.34 -12.24 13.38
CA LEU A 167 -28.33 -11.70 14.73
C LEU A 167 -29.42 -12.30 15.60
N LYS A 168 -30.64 -12.37 15.10
CA LYS A 168 -31.78 -12.97 15.84
C LYS A 168 -31.53 -14.44 16.18
N LEU A 169 -31.00 -15.20 15.22
CA LEU A 169 -30.64 -16.61 15.46
C LEU A 169 -29.56 -16.72 16.54
N TYR A 170 -28.49 -15.94 16.43
CA TYR A 170 -27.40 -15.92 17.39
C TYR A 170 -27.88 -15.59 18.81
N LEU A 171 -28.73 -14.57 18.95
CA LEU A 171 -29.32 -14.21 20.25
C LEU A 171 -30.15 -15.38 20.88
N ASN A 172 -30.95 -16.06 20.08
CA ASN A 172 -31.76 -17.20 20.52
C ASN A 172 -30.89 -18.39 20.91
N ASP A 173 -29.97 -18.80 20.07
CA ASP A 173 -29.10 -19.96 20.28
C ASP A 173 -28.23 -19.81 21.53
N ASN A 174 -27.74 -18.57 21.76
CA ASN A 174 -26.93 -18.26 22.93
C ASN A 174 -27.77 -17.81 24.14
N LYS A 175 -29.11 -17.84 24.06
CA LYS A 175 -30.05 -17.46 25.13
C LYS A 175 -29.80 -16.08 25.70
N ILE A 176 -29.43 -15.13 24.83
CA ILE A 176 -29.12 -13.74 25.22
C ILE A 176 -30.42 -12.98 25.41
N THR A 177 -30.67 -12.58 26.66
CA THR A 177 -31.86 -11.80 27.07
C THR A 177 -31.56 -10.32 27.32
N THR A 178 -30.29 -9.94 27.26
CA THR A 178 -29.87 -8.54 27.39
C THR A 178 -30.49 -7.72 26.28
N LYS A 179 -31.13 -6.59 26.62
CA LYS A 179 -31.67 -5.66 25.65
C LYS A 179 -30.52 -4.82 25.07
N PRO A 180 -30.58 -4.46 23.78
CA PRO A 180 -29.59 -3.56 23.20
C PRO A 180 -29.75 -2.14 23.76
N THR A 181 -28.68 -1.35 23.67
CA THR A 181 -28.73 0.10 23.93
C THR A 181 -29.52 0.81 22.81
N GLU A 182 -29.70 2.11 22.93
CA GLU A 182 -30.36 2.93 21.90
C GLU A 182 -29.64 2.88 20.55
N SER A 183 -28.32 2.71 20.54
CA SER A 183 -27.51 2.56 19.34
C SER A 183 -27.63 1.16 18.69
N GLY A 184 -28.14 0.18 19.43
CA GLY A 184 -28.24 -1.23 19.02
C GLY A 184 -27.13 -2.13 19.61
N LEU A 185 -26.21 -1.60 20.44
CA LEU A 185 -25.16 -2.37 21.10
C LEU A 185 -25.72 -3.34 22.13
N TYR A 186 -25.39 -4.63 22.07
CA TYR A 186 -25.58 -5.55 23.17
C TYR A 186 -24.31 -5.60 24.04
N TYR A 187 -24.45 -5.14 25.27
CA TYR A 187 -23.36 -5.05 26.23
C TYR A 187 -23.57 -6.04 27.38
N ILE A 188 -22.80 -7.10 27.40
CA ILE A 188 -23.00 -8.25 28.31
C ILE A 188 -21.78 -8.38 29.24
N VAL A 189 -21.93 -7.94 30.47
CA VAL A 189 -20.86 -8.01 31.48
C VAL A 189 -20.66 -9.45 31.93
N THR A 190 -19.48 -10.02 31.69
CA THR A 190 -19.10 -11.39 32.14
C THR A 190 -18.30 -11.35 33.44
N LYS A 191 -17.60 -10.25 33.72
CA LYS A 191 -16.91 -10.01 34.98
C LYS A 191 -17.04 -8.53 35.35
N LYS A 192 -17.57 -8.24 36.52
CA LYS A 192 -17.69 -6.84 37.01
C LYS A 192 -16.32 -6.24 37.30
N GLY A 193 -16.11 -5.01 36.84
CA GLY A 193 -14.95 -4.18 37.14
C GLY A 193 -15.10 -3.45 38.47
N LYS A 194 -14.00 -2.80 38.90
CA LYS A 194 -13.95 -1.99 40.12
C LYS A 194 -13.46 -0.56 39.77
N GLY A 195 -13.88 0.42 40.52
CA GLY A 195 -13.44 1.82 40.37
C GLY A 195 -14.33 2.68 39.46
N SER A 196 -13.81 3.80 38.98
CA SER A 196 -14.50 4.73 38.10
C SER A 196 -14.67 4.20 36.69
N ARG A 197 -15.56 4.81 35.92
CA ARG A 197 -15.68 4.61 34.48
C ARG A 197 -14.51 5.27 33.75
N ILE A 198 -14.40 4.98 32.47
CA ILE A 198 -13.42 5.61 31.61
C ILE A 198 -13.95 6.98 31.19
N ASP A 199 -13.15 8.03 31.40
CA ASP A 199 -13.45 9.39 30.95
C ASP A 199 -12.68 9.70 29.66
N THR A 200 -13.21 10.61 28.86
CA THR A 200 -12.54 11.10 27.63
C THR A 200 -11.14 11.62 27.97
N GLY A 201 -10.15 11.21 27.18
CA GLY A 201 -8.74 11.53 27.37
C GLY A 201 -8.00 10.59 28.33
N ASN A 202 -8.69 9.60 28.94
CA ASN A 202 -7.99 8.55 29.66
C ASN A 202 -7.27 7.60 28.68
N TYR A 203 -6.14 7.08 29.13
CA TYR A 203 -5.42 6.01 28.46
C TYR A 203 -5.88 4.66 29.04
N VAL A 204 -6.39 3.81 28.15
CA VAL A 204 -7.01 2.55 28.52
C VAL A 204 -6.22 1.40 27.90
N LYS A 205 -5.75 0.50 28.75
CA LYS A 205 -5.06 -0.72 28.34
C LYS A 205 -6.05 -1.87 28.29
N ILE A 206 -6.25 -2.46 27.12
CA ILE A 206 -7.27 -3.46 26.86
C ILE A 206 -6.73 -4.71 26.18
N HIS A 207 -7.33 -5.85 26.53
CA HIS A 207 -7.36 -7.01 25.65
C HIS A 207 -8.71 -7.07 24.95
N PHE A 208 -8.70 -7.41 23.67
CA PHE A 208 -9.94 -7.73 22.97
C PHE A 208 -9.72 -8.74 21.86
N THR A 209 -10.78 -9.43 21.52
CA THR A 209 -10.87 -10.35 20.39
C THR A 209 -12.08 -9.95 19.57
N ILE A 210 -11.98 -9.95 18.25
CA ILE A 210 -13.05 -9.68 17.30
C ILE A 210 -13.32 -10.95 16.50
N ASN A 211 -14.57 -11.35 16.46
CA ASN A 211 -15.05 -12.41 15.57
C ASN A 211 -16.24 -11.88 14.76
N THR A 212 -16.49 -12.44 13.58
CA THR A 212 -17.80 -12.29 12.93
C THR A 212 -18.85 -13.11 13.70
N ILE A 213 -20.12 -12.82 13.47
CA ILE A 213 -21.23 -13.59 14.10
C ILE A 213 -21.20 -15.07 13.69
N ASP A 214 -20.62 -15.40 12.54
CA ASP A 214 -20.41 -16.75 12.05
C ASP A 214 -19.22 -17.47 12.72
N GLY A 215 -18.54 -16.80 13.67
CA GLY A 215 -17.42 -17.37 14.45
C GLY A 215 -16.04 -17.23 13.84
N ASN A 216 -15.89 -16.58 12.68
CA ASN A 216 -14.58 -16.36 12.08
C ASN A 216 -13.80 -15.30 12.87
N LYS A 217 -12.64 -15.70 13.40
CA LYS A 217 -11.77 -14.76 14.13
C LYS A 217 -11.09 -13.78 13.19
N ILE A 218 -11.27 -12.49 13.46
CA ILE A 218 -10.70 -11.38 12.70
C ILE A 218 -9.39 -10.90 13.32
N PHE A 219 -9.41 -10.71 14.65
CA PHE A 219 -8.28 -10.16 15.39
C PHE A 219 -8.31 -10.56 16.85
N SER A 220 -7.13 -10.70 17.47
CA SER A 220 -7.00 -10.86 18.92
C SER A 220 -5.69 -10.30 19.42
N THR A 221 -5.76 -9.44 20.44
CA THR A 221 -4.57 -8.97 21.17
C THR A 221 -3.94 -10.08 22.00
N ARG A 222 -4.71 -11.08 22.39
CA ARG A 222 -4.21 -12.23 23.16
C ARG A 222 -3.32 -13.14 22.31
N ASP A 223 -3.59 -13.24 21.01
CA ASP A 223 -2.74 -13.99 20.07
C ASP A 223 -1.38 -13.29 19.87
N ARG A 224 -1.31 -11.98 20.10
CA ARG A 224 -0.06 -11.20 20.07
C ARG A 224 0.70 -11.25 21.42
N GLY A 225 0.08 -11.78 22.46
CA GLY A 225 0.67 -11.88 23.79
C GLY A 225 0.62 -10.62 24.64
N GLU A 226 0.15 -9.48 24.10
CA GLU A 226 0.16 -8.19 24.82
C GLU A 226 -1.09 -7.37 24.55
N PRO A 227 -1.59 -6.64 25.58
CA PRO A 227 -2.72 -5.73 25.43
C PRO A 227 -2.30 -4.49 24.66
N ILE A 228 -3.27 -3.86 24.00
CA ILE A 228 -3.05 -2.54 23.38
C ILE A 228 -3.46 -1.43 24.33
N GLU A 229 -2.93 -0.26 24.07
CA GLU A 229 -3.22 0.97 24.79
C GLU A 229 -3.82 2.00 23.84
N ILE A 230 -4.96 2.55 24.20
CA ILE A 230 -5.72 3.52 23.42
C ILE A 230 -6.04 4.76 24.27
N GLU A 231 -6.18 5.91 23.64
CA GLU A 231 -6.70 7.15 24.25
C GLU A 231 -8.21 7.19 23.99
N TYR A 232 -9.02 7.03 25.03
CA TYR A 232 -10.47 7.04 24.91
C TYR A 232 -11.00 8.40 24.46
N GLY A 233 -11.93 8.40 23.50
CA GLY A 233 -12.44 9.60 22.83
C GLY A 233 -11.70 9.94 21.53
N LYS A 234 -10.62 9.22 21.19
CA LYS A 234 -10.05 9.19 19.82
C LYS A 234 -10.52 7.91 19.16
N LYS A 235 -11.24 8.03 18.05
CA LYS A 235 -11.79 6.88 17.34
C LYS A 235 -10.69 5.86 17.03
N PHE A 236 -10.85 4.68 17.61
CA PHE A 236 -9.87 3.60 17.51
C PHE A 236 -10.35 2.48 16.57
N ASP A 237 -11.60 2.04 16.69
CA ASP A 237 -12.17 0.93 15.90
C ASP A 237 -13.62 1.23 15.50
N THR A 238 -14.61 0.65 16.17
CA THR A 238 -16.03 0.82 15.89
C THR A 238 -16.72 1.72 16.91
N ASP A 239 -17.81 2.37 16.50
CA ASP A 239 -18.60 3.21 17.42
C ASP A 239 -19.19 2.38 18.57
N GLY A 240 -19.55 1.10 18.27
CA GLY A 240 -20.03 0.17 19.29
C GLY A 240 -18.98 -0.20 20.34
N LEU A 241 -17.71 -0.33 19.95
CA LEU A 241 -16.60 -0.54 20.91
C LEU A 241 -16.37 0.72 21.75
N GLU A 242 -16.34 1.91 21.15
CA GLU A 242 -16.20 3.18 21.84
C GLU A 242 -17.32 3.37 22.88
N GLU A 243 -18.58 3.13 22.52
CA GLU A 243 -19.71 3.17 23.45
C GLU A 243 -19.54 2.19 24.61
N ALA A 244 -19.13 0.96 24.33
CA ALA A 244 -18.90 -0.05 25.35
C ALA A 244 -17.80 0.36 26.33
N LEU A 245 -16.67 0.86 25.83
CA LEU A 245 -15.56 1.32 26.66
C LEU A 245 -16.00 2.40 27.64
N GLY A 246 -16.82 3.37 27.23
CA GLY A 246 -17.36 4.39 28.10
C GLY A 246 -18.26 3.90 29.23
N LYS A 247 -18.78 2.65 29.10
CA LYS A 247 -19.57 2.00 30.16
C LYS A 247 -18.72 1.15 31.10
N MET A 248 -17.53 0.70 30.63
CA MET A 248 -16.67 -0.25 31.35
C MET A 248 -15.84 0.38 32.46
N LYS A 249 -15.38 -0.47 33.39
CA LYS A 249 -14.52 -0.12 34.52
C LYS A 249 -13.25 -0.97 34.50
N LYS A 250 -12.22 -0.53 35.23
CA LYS A 250 -10.97 -1.30 35.38
C LYS A 250 -11.25 -2.74 35.86
N GLY A 251 -10.65 -3.71 35.19
CA GLY A 251 -10.78 -5.15 35.50
C GLY A 251 -12.10 -5.77 35.02
N GLU A 252 -12.94 -5.01 34.32
CA GLU A 252 -14.19 -5.52 33.75
C GLU A 252 -13.93 -6.33 32.49
N LYS A 253 -14.75 -7.39 32.32
CA LYS A 253 -14.84 -8.15 31.06
C LYS A 253 -16.27 -8.08 30.55
N ALA A 254 -16.43 -7.88 29.27
CA ALA A 254 -17.71 -7.86 28.61
C ALA A 254 -17.64 -8.51 27.23
N ASN A 255 -18.71 -9.20 26.87
CA ASN A 255 -18.98 -9.62 25.52
C ASN A 255 -19.89 -8.57 24.87
N LEU A 256 -19.51 -8.13 23.68
CA LEU A 256 -20.28 -7.15 22.92
C LEU A 256 -20.79 -7.82 21.65
N ILE A 257 -22.05 -7.52 21.29
CA ILE A 257 -22.56 -7.82 19.97
C ILE A 257 -22.79 -6.47 19.31
N VAL A 258 -22.04 -6.19 18.26
CA VAL A 258 -21.97 -4.90 17.60
C VAL A 258 -22.55 -5.04 16.20
N PRO A 259 -23.82 -4.66 15.96
CA PRO A 259 -24.42 -4.65 14.64
C PRO A 259 -23.63 -3.77 13.67
N SER A 260 -23.73 -4.07 12.38
CA SER A 260 -22.99 -3.36 11.33
C SER A 260 -23.22 -1.84 11.36
N SER A 261 -24.41 -1.37 11.74
CA SER A 261 -24.77 0.04 11.83
C SER A 261 -23.89 0.88 12.78
N ILE A 262 -23.28 0.24 13.77
CA ILE A 262 -22.33 0.84 14.72
C ILE A 262 -20.94 0.18 14.63
N ALA A 263 -20.71 -0.57 13.54
CA ALA A 263 -19.44 -1.20 13.19
C ALA A 263 -18.92 -0.64 11.84
N PHE A 264 -18.84 -1.46 10.80
CA PHE A 264 -18.28 -1.08 9.51
C PHE A 264 -19.33 -0.91 8.40
N GLY A 265 -20.61 -1.02 8.72
CA GLY A 265 -21.74 -0.74 7.84
C GLY A 265 -21.74 -1.52 6.53
N GLU A 266 -22.19 -0.83 5.49
CA GLU A 266 -22.29 -1.36 4.12
C GLU A 266 -20.94 -1.53 3.42
N MET A 267 -19.89 -0.86 3.90
CA MET A 267 -18.56 -0.96 3.29
C MET A 267 -17.77 -2.18 3.78
N GLY A 268 -18.07 -2.69 4.97
CA GLY A 268 -17.23 -3.68 5.61
C GLY A 268 -15.81 -3.15 5.87
N ARG A 269 -14.79 -4.04 5.93
CA ARG A 269 -13.41 -3.62 6.15
C ARG A 269 -12.41 -4.50 5.40
N GLY A 270 -11.82 -3.96 4.34
CA GLY A 270 -10.62 -4.48 3.68
C GLY A 270 -10.69 -5.95 3.23
N GLY A 271 -11.85 -6.45 2.79
CA GLY A 271 -12.05 -7.84 2.38
C GLY A 271 -12.04 -8.87 3.52
N VAL A 272 -11.74 -8.43 4.75
CA VAL A 272 -11.69 -9.30 5.95
C VAL A 272 -13.03 -9.30 6.69
N ILE A 273 -13.72 -8.16 6.71
CA ILE A 273 -15.06 -8.01 7.30
C ILE A 273 -16.02 -7.68 6.15
N PRO A 274 -16.91 -8.60 5.80
CA PRO A 274 -17.92 -8.37 4.76
C PRO A 274 -18.85 -7.19 5.09
N PRO A 275 -19.49 -6.58 4.08
CA PRO A 275 -20.60 -5.66 4.29
C PRO A 275 -21.67 -6.22 5.24
N PHE A 276 -22.31 -5.35 6.01
CA PHE A 276 -23.40 -5.70 6.93
C PHE A 276 -23.07 -6.86 7.88
N SER A 277 -21.84 -6.87 8.41
CA SER A 277 -21.41 -7.89 9.37
C SER A 277 -21.59 -7.44 10.81
N THR A 278 -22.41 -8.15 11.57
CA THR A 278 -22.43 -8.05 13.04
C THR A 278 -21.15 -8.64 13.61
N LEU A 279 -20.48 -7.92 14.50
CA LEU A 279 -19.24 -8.31 15.14
C LEU A 279 -19.44 -8.71 16.60
N LEU A 280 -18.68 -9.70 17.04
CA LEU A 280 -18.61 -10.16 18.41
C LEU A 280 -17.28 -9.74 19.01
N TYR A 281 -17.30 -8.94 20.08
CA TYR A 281 -16.10 -8.57 20.83
C TYR A 281 -16.10 -9.28 22.18
N ASP A 282 -14.95 -9.82 22.57
CA ASP A 282 -14.61 -10.13 23.96
C ASP A 282 -13.62 -9.07 24.42
N VAL A 283 -13.99 -8.23 25.35
CA VAL A 283 -13.20 -7.07 25.81
C VAL A 283 -12.87 -7.20 27.29
N GLU A 284 -11.61 -6.92 27.65
CA GLU A 284 -11.15 -6.87 29.02
C GLU A 284 -10.37 -5.57 29.28
N ILE A 285 -10.77 -4.79 30.27
CA ILE A 285 -10.04 -3.59 30.72
C ILE A 285 -8.95 -4.00 31.68
N ILE A 286 -7.70 -3.89 31.27
CA ILE A 286 -6.53 -4.21 32.10
C ILE A 286 -6.19 -3.05 33.04
N ASN A 287 -6.15 -1.83 32.48
CA ASN A 287 -5.81 -0.63 33.26
C ASN A 287 -6.46 0.61 32.66
N ILE A 288 -6.73 1.58 33.52
CA ILE A 288 -7.19 2.93 33.15
C ILE A 288 -6.25 3.90 33.82
N ARG A 289 -5.77 4.90 33.07
CA ARG A 289 -4.89 5.96 33.57
C ARG A 289 -5.39 7.31 33.06
N SER A 290 -5.37 8.30 33.91
CA SER A 290 -5.53 9.69 33.46
C SER A 290 -4.39 10.08 32.52
N LYS A 291 -4.60 11.11 31.70
CA LYS A 291 -3.54 11.66 30.86
C LYS A 291 -2.29 12.06 31.68
N ALA A 292 -2.49 12.67 32.83
CA ALA A 292 -1.38 13.07 33.69
C ALA A 292 -0.55 11.88 34.22
N GLU A 293 -1.22 10.80 34.64
CA GLU A 293 -0.54 9.56 35.05
C GLU A 293 0.21 8.90 33.89
N TYR A 294 -0.40 8.86 32.72
CA TYR A 294 0.24 8.34 31.51
C TYR A 294 1.49 9.13 31.13
N ASP A 295 1.37 10.46 31.05
CA ASP A 295 2.49 11.34 30.68
C ASP A 295 3.64 11.22 31.69
N LYS A 296 3.32 11.13 33.00
CA LYS A 296 4.31 10.93 34.07
C LYS A 296 5.02 9.58 33.95
N GLU A 297 4.27 8.51 33.68
CA GLU A 297 4.85 7.16 33.49
C GLU A 297 5.75 7.14 32.26
N LYS A 298 5.30 7.72 31.14
CA LYS A 298 6.10 7.81 29.91
C LYS A 298 7.35 8.67 30.09
N ALA A 299 7.29 9.74 30.86
CA ALA A 299 8.45 10.54 31.20
C ALA A 299 9.48 9.70 32.00
N LEU A 300 9.00 8.95 32.99
CA LEU A 300 9.87 8.08 33.80
C LEU A 300 10.48 6.94 32.98
N GLU A 301 9.72 6.32 32.08
CA GLU A 301 10.24 5.31 31.15
C GLU A 301 11.34 5.87 30.27
N ARG A 302 11.13 7.09 29.70
CA ARG A 302 12.13 7.78 28.88
C ARG A 302 13.42 8.09 29.67
N GLU A 303 13.28 8.53 30.93
CA GLU A 303 14.44 8.79 31.79
C GLU A 303 15.22 7.50 32.10
N LYS A 304 14.52 6.42 32.44
CA LYS A 304 15.15 5.10 32.65
C LYS A 304 15.88 4.62 31.40
N GLN A 305 15.24 4.75 30.22
CA GLN A 305 15.87 4.36 28.95
C GLN A 305 17.10 5.20 28.65
N LYS A 306 17.04 6.53 28.88
CA LYS A 306 18.21 7.41 28.72
C LYS A 306 19.37 7.00 29.66
N ALA A 307 19.04 6.71 30.92
CA ALA A 307 20.04 6.27 31.89
C ALA A 307 20.68 4.94 31.50
N GLU A 308 19.89 3.99 31.00
CA GLU A 308 20.40 2.71 30.51
C GLU A 308 21.26 2.89 29.25
N ASN A 309 20.80 3.68 28.29
CA ASN A 309 21.57 4.01 27.10
C ASN A 309 22.92 4.65 27.47
N GLN A 310 22.94 5.56 28.46
CA GLN A 310 24.18 6.19 28.93
C GLN A 310 25.16 5.18 29.55
N LYS A 311 24.65 4.19 30.30
CA LYS A 311 25.48 3.09 30.80
C LYS A 311 26.09 2.28 29.68
N LEU A 312 25.29 1.90 28.69
CA LEU A 312 25.76 1.12 27.55
C LEU A 312 26.80 1.90 26.73
N MET A 313 26.61 3.19 26.50
CA MET A 313 27.61 4.08 25.87
C MET A 313 28.93 4.12 26.66
N ASN A 314 28.89 4.14 28.00
CA ASN A 314 30.08 4.11 28.81
C ASN A 314 30.80 2.76 28.72
N ILE A 315 30.05 1.65 28.67
CA ILE A 315 30.57 0.30 28.42
C ILE A 315 31.22 0.23 27.03
N GLU A 316 30.58 0.73 26.01
CA GLU A 316 31.12 0.83 24.65
C GLU A 316 32.46 1.57 24.65
N LYS A 317 32.52 2.76 25.25
CA LYS A 317 33.74 3.55 25.36
C LYS A 317 34.87 2.77 26.05
N THR A 318 34.53 2.02 27.09
CA THR A 318 35.50 1.16 27.80
C THR A 318 36.02 0.03 26.90
N LYS A 319 35.14 -0.61 26.12
CA LYS A 319 35.50 -1.65 25.16
C LYS A 319 36.43 -1.14 24.06
N ILE A 320 36.12 0.02 23.49
CA ILE A 320 36.94 0.68 22.47
C ILE A 320 38.32 1.01 23.07
N ASN A 321 38.39 1.65 24.22
CA ASN A 321 39.65 2.03 24.87
C ASN A 321 40.48 0.81 25.21
N LYS A 322 39.87 -0.28 25.67
CA LYS A 322 40.56 -1.54 25.93
C LYS A 322 41.16 -2.11 24.63
N TYR A 323 40.37 -2.19 23.57
CA TYR A 323 40.81 -2.67 22.26
C TYR A 323 42.00 -1.87 21.72
N ILE A 324 41.92 -0.53 21.78
CA ILE A 324 42.97 0.38 21.37
C ILE A 324 44.26 0.11 22.15
N LYS A 325 44.14 -0.05 23.47
CA LYS A 325 45.29 -0.32 24.34
C LYS A 325 45.91 -1.70 24.06
N ASP A 326 45.10 -2.75 23.96
CA ASP A 326 45.56 -4.12 23.77
C ASP A 326 46.26 -4.33 22.42
N ASN A 327 45.84 -3.55 21.39
CA ASN A 327 46.44 -3.61 20.05
C ASN A 327 47.44 -2.49 19.78
N ASN A 328 47.87 -1.72 20.80
CA ASN A 328 48.85 -0.62 20.69
C ASN A 328 48.53 0.40 19.62
N ILE A 329 47.22 0.72 19.41
CA ILE A 329 46.73 1.66 18.40
C ILE A 329 47.01 3.08 18.90
N THR A 330 47.76 3.87 18.12
CA THR A 330 48.13 5.24 18.41
C THR A 330 47.35 6.26 17.57
N THR A 331 46.60 5.80 16.58
CA THR A 331 45.76 6.64 15.69
C THR A 331 44.67 7.32 16.48
N LYS A 332 44.48 8.63 16.23
CA LYS A 332 43.35 9.38 16.82
C LYS A 332 42.10 9.14 16.02
N PRO A 333 40.90 9.16 16.65
CA PRO A 333 39.67 9.03 15.97
C PRO A 333 39.39 10.26 15.09
N THR A 334 38.59 10.10 14.05
CA THR A 334 38.02 11.18 13.25
C THR A 334 37.03 12.01 14.07
N LYS A 335 36.49 13.08 13.47
CA LYS A 335 35.48 13.93 14.10
C LYS A 335 34.22 13.14 14.50
N ASP A 336 33.85 12.13 13.71
CA ASP A 336 32.68 11.30 13.95
C ASP A 336 32.99 10.07 14.85
N GLY A 337 34.25 9.94 15.28
CA GLY A 337 34.70 8.91 16.23
C GLY A 337 35.25 7.67 15.59
N LEU A 338 35.37 7.57 14.27
CA LEU A 338 35.95 6.44 13.56
C LEU A 338 37.45 6.39 13.82
N TYR A 339 38.00 5.20 14.19
CA TYR A 339 39.43 4.94 14.11
C TYR A 339 39.74 4.26 12.79
N TYR A 340 40.52 4.95 11.96
CA TYR A 340 40.99 4.46 10.67
C TYR A 340 42.47 4.12 10.77
N ILE A 341 42.79 2.84 10.67
CA ILE A 341 44.19 2.34 10.76
C ILE A 341 44.53 1.77 9.40
N GLU A 342 45.36 2.50 8.61
CA GLU A 342 45.86 2.02 7.34
C GLU A 342 46.90 0.93 7.58
N THR A 343 46.61 -0.31 7.17
CA THR A 343 47.53 -1.47 7.32
C THR A 343 48.30 -1.75 6.03
N LEU A 344 47.75 -1.34 4.89
CA LEU A 344 48.43 -1.36 3.59
C LEU A 344 47.94 -0.14 2.77
N LYS A 345 48.89 0.67 2.30
CA LYS A 345 48.56 1.82 1.46
C LYS A 345 48.21 1.38 0.05
N GLY A 346 47.03 1.71 -0.41
CA GLY A 346 46.62 1.53 -1.80
C GLY A 346 47.31 2.52 -2.74
N THR A 347 47.57 2.08 -3.98
CA THR A 347 48.24 2.91 -5.02
C THR A 347 47.32 3.21 -6.20
N GLY A 348 46.11 2.63 -6.23
CA GLY A 348 45.13 2.84 -7.28
C GLY A 348 44.25 4.09 -7.07
N LYS A 349 43.09 4.10 -7.68
CA LYS A 349 42.13 5.20 -7.61
C LYS A 349 41.70 5.49 -6.17
N LYS A 350 41.52 6.77 -5.86
CA LYS A 350 40.93 7.19 -4.58
C LYS A 350 39.44 6.86 -4.55
N ALA A 351 39.00 6.21 -3.47
CA ALA A 351 37.59 6.10 -3.16
C ALA A 351 37.03 7.47 -2.79
N GLY A 352 35.76 7.71 -3.09
CA GLY A 352 35.08 8.97 -2.81
C GLY A 352 33.57 8.84 -2.98
N ASP A 353 32.86 9.89 -2.64
CA ASP A 353 31.40 9.92 -2.74
C ASP A 353 30.92 9.55 -4.15
N GLU A 354 29.82 8.84 -4.21
CA GLU A 354 29.16 8.35 -5.43
C GLU A 354 29.97 7.32 -6.24
N LYS A 355 31.17 6.95 -5.79
CA LYS A 355 31.95 5.89 -6.42
C LYS A 355 31.43 4.52 -6.01
N LYS A 356 31.32 3.63 -7.00
CA LYS A 356 31.01 2.22 -6.79
C LYS A 356 32.29 1.51 -6.42
N VAL A 357 32.28 0.80 -5.28
CA VAL A 357 33.45 0.14 -4.72
C VAL A 357 33.18 -1.34 -4.49
N LYS A 358 34.25 -2.16 -4.63
CA LYS A 358 34.26 -3.57 -4.23
C LYS A 358 35.25 -3.76 -3.11
N VAL A 359 34.80 -4.41 -2.06
CA VAL A 359 35.66 -4.69 -0.87
C VAL A 359 35.56 -6.13 -0.41
N HIS A 360 36.66 -6.67 0.07
CA HIS A 360 36.62 -7.76 1.04
C HIS A 360 36.63 -7.19 2.44
N TYR A 361 35.91 -7.85 3.33
CA TYR A 361 35.90 -7.46 4.74
C TYR A 361 35.75 -8.65 5.67
N THR A 362 36.23 -8.49 6.90
CA THR A 362 35.89 -9.33 8.03
C THR A 362 35.42 -8.44 9.18
N LEU A 363 34.30 -8.80 9.79
CA LEU A 363 33.67 -8.10 10.91
C LEU A 363 33.97 -8.88 12.20
N TYR A 364 34.45 -8.15 13.20
CA TYR A 364 34.66 -8.64 14.55
C TYR A 364 33.97 -7.77 15.59
N LEU A 365 33.71 -8.36 16.76
CA LEU A 365 33.52 -7.59 17.99
C LEU A 365 34.90 -7.20 18.56
N THR A 366 34.89 -6.20 19.47
CA THR A 366 36.16 -5.75 20.14
C THR A 366 36.82 -6.77 21.07
N ASP A 367 36.22 -7.92 21.31
CA ASP A 367 36.81 -9.07 22.03
C ASP A 367 37.43 -10.10 21.08
N GLY A 368 37.45 -9.84 19.77
CA GLY A 368 38.00 -10.71 18.75
C GLY A 368 37.00 -11.72 18.18
N THR A 369 35.74 -11.72 18.62
CA THR A 369 34.71 -12.63 18.08
C THR A 369 34.39 -12.26 16.63
N LYS A 370 34.68 -13.17 15.69
CA LYS A 370 34.32 -13.01 14.26
C LYS A 370 32.84 -13.20 14.08
N LEU A 371 32.16 -12.22 13.46
CA LEU A 371 30.73 -12.26 13.17
C LEU A 371 30.44 -12.62 11.71
N GLN A 372 31.19 -12.04 10.79
CA GLN A 372 30.93 -12.20 9.35
C GLN A 372 32.19 -11.92 8.54
N SER A 373 32.37 -12.60 7.39
CA SER A 373 33.41 -12.27 6.42
C SER A 373 32.91 -12.50 5.00
N SER A 374 33.22 -11.60 4.09
CA SER A 374 33.00 -11.80 2.66
C SER A 374 33.93 -12.86 2.07
N LEU A 375 35.06 -13.15 2.74
CA LEU A 375 35.98 -14.18 2.35
C LEU A 375 35.42 -15.60 2.57
N ASP A 376 34.50 -15.77 3.51
CA ASP A 376 33.84 -17.06 3.78
C ASP A 376 32.98 -17.52 2.58
N GLY A 377 32.42 -16.58 1.83
CA GLY A 377 31.64 -16.82 0.62
C GLY A 377 32.44 -16.63 -0.68
N GLY A 378 33.69 -16.19 -0.58
CA GLY A 378 34.59 -15.94 -1.74
C GLY A 378 34.12 -14.80 -2.67
N GLN A 379 33.09 -14.02 -2.31
CA GLN A 379 32.56 -12.95 -3.11
C GLN A 379 32.78 -11.60 -2.42
N PRO A 380 33.39 -10.60 -3.11
CA PRO A 380 33.53 -9.27 -2.56
C PRO A 380 32.16 -8.59 -2.46
N PHE A 381 32.03 -7.70 -1.49
CA PHE A 381 30.83 -6.88 -1.32
C PHE A 381 30.95 -5.61 -2.15
N GLU A 382 29.90 -5.29 -2.91
CA GLU A 382 29.85 -4.15 -3.82
C GLU A 382 28.75 -3.18 -3.41
N PHE A 383 29.08 -1.88 -3.35
CA PHE A 383 28.12 -0.83 -3.01
C PHE A 383 28.61 0.54 -3.52
N THR A 384 27.73 1.57 -3.45
CA THR A 384 28.06 2.94 -3.83
C THR A 384 28.23 3.78 -2.57
N LEU A 385 29.42 4.42 -2.41
CA LEU A 385 29.74 5.28 -1.27
C LEU A 385 28.80 6.49 -1.17
N GLY A 386 28.46 6.90 0.06
CA GLY A 386 27.65 8.08 0.37
C GLY A 386 26.15 7.93 0.06
N LYS A 387 25.67 6.75 -0.35
CA LYS A 387 24.23 6.49 -0.64
C LYS A 387 23.48 5.83 0.51
N GLY A 388 24.09 5.68 1.68
CA GLY A 388 23.45 5.05 2.86
C GLY A 388 23.16 3.56 2.69
N GLN A 389 23.86 2.88 1.79
CA GLN A 389 23.73 1.44 1.58
C GLN A 389 24.45 0.64 2.68
N VAL A 390 25.35 1.29 3.38
CA VAL A 390 26.17 0.75 4.46
C VAL A 390 26.11 1.66 5.70
N ILE A 391 26.68 1.21 6.82
CA ILE A 391 26.80 2.04 8.03
C ILE A 391 27.74 3.23 7.77
N ARG A 392 27.48 4.37 8.46
CA ARG A 392 28.23 5.61 8.25
C ARG A 392 29.74 5.44 8.43
N GLY A 393 30.15 4.62 9.38
CA GLY A 393 31.58 4.31 9.60
C GLY A 393 32.24 3.65 8.38
N TRP A 394 31.50 2.94 7.55
CA TRP A 394 32.00 2.39 6.30
C TRP A 394 32.09 3.45 5.20
N ASP A 395 31.03 4.26 5.01
CA ASP A 395 31.07 5.36 4.04
C ASP A 395 32.27 6.29 4.34
N GLU A 396 32.48 6.63 5.62
CA GLU A 396 33.60 7.46 6.04
C GLU A 396 34.95 6.75 5.84
N GLY A 397 35.12 5.55 6.40
CA GLY A 397 36.42 4.85 6.42
C GLY A 397 36.90 4.44 5.03
N ILE A 398 36.00 3.89 4.21
CA ILE A 398 36.35 3.44 2.86
C ILE A 398 36.62 4.63 1.94
N SER A 399 35.94 5.79 2.13
CA SER A 399 36.24 7.02 1.39
C SER A 399 37.67 7.53 1.62
N MET A 400 38.30 7.14 2.73
CA MET A 400 39.71 7.49 3.04
C MET A 400 40.71 6.61 2.31
N MET A 401 40.31 5.44 1.78
CA MET A 401 41.18 4.44 1.14
C MET A 401 41.47 4.76 -0.33
N ASN A 402 42.54 4.18 -0.83
CA ASN A 402 42.82 4.02 -2.26
C ASN A 402 42.69 2.54 -2.65
N GLU A 403 42.31 2.28 -3.90
CA GLU A 403 42.25 0.94 -4.49
C GLU A 403 43.57 0.15 -4.26
N GLY A 404 43.46 -1.12 -3.86
CA GLY A 404 44.53 -1.99 -3.46
C GLY A 404 44.95 -1.79 -2.00
N GLY A 405 44.34 -0.88 -1.26
CA GLY A 405 44.64 -0.60 0.15
C GLY A 405 43.89 -1.54 1.13
N LYS A 406 44.45 -1.66 2.35
CA LYS A 406 43.85 -2.37 3.48
C LYS A 406 43.78 -1.44 4.69
N ALA A 407 42.72 -1.54 5.45
CA ALA A 407 42.55 -0.78 6.67
C ALA A 407 41.78 -1.58 7.72
N GLU A 408 42.07 -1.28 8.98
CA GLU A 408 41.24 -1.66 10.10
C GLU A 408 40.42 -0.46 10.51
N LEU A 409 39.09 -0.66 10.64
CA LEU A 409 38.13 0.35 11.01
C LEU A 409 37.51 -0.02 12.37
N ILE A 410 37.78 0.79 13.42
CA ILE A 410 37.05 0.64 14.70
C ILE A 410 35.89 1.61 14.64
N VAL A 411 34.68 1.07 14.56
CA VAL A 411 33.44 1.79 14.31
C VAL A 411 32.62 1.87 15.60
N PRO A 412 32.55 3.03 16.27
CA PRO A 412 31.63 3.24 17.37
C PRO A 412 30.18 3.04 16.91
N SER A 413 29.34 2.62 17.83
CA SER A 413 27.93 2.31 17.53
C SER A 413 27.17 3.47 16.90
N ILE A 414 27.49 4.70 17.28
CA ILE A 414 26.84 5.92 16.77
C ILE A 414 26.97 6.10 15.24
N ILE A 415 28.03 5.57 14.66
CA ILE A 415 28.24 5.51 13.20
C ILE A 415 28.14 4.07 12.67
N GLY A 416 27.73 3.13 13.53
CA GLY A 416 27.41 1.73 13.26
C GLY A 416 25.91 1.47 13.33
N TYR A 417 25.49 0.57 14.25
CA TYR A 417 24.08 0.16 14.41
C TYR A 417 23.35 0.83 15.58
N GLY A 418 24.00 1.72 16.32
CA GLY A 418 23.43 2.59 17.34
C GLY A 418 22.75 1.87 18.50
N GLU A 419 21.72 2.52 19.02
CA GLU A 419 20.90 2.04 20.15
C GLU A 419 19.99 0.84 19.79
N ARG A 420 19.82 0.53 18.51
CA ARG A 420 18.99 -0.60 18.06
C ARG A 420 19.79 -1.90 17.94
N GLY A 421 21.10 -1.80 17.68
CA GLY A 421 21.88 -2.95 17.32
C GLY A 421 21.45 -3.59 15.98
N LYS A 422 21.87 -4.83 15.73
CA LYS A 422 21.48 -5.62 14.56
C LYS A 422 21.34 -7.10 14.92
N GLY A 423 20.12 -7.57 15.02
CA GLY A 423 19.84 -8.96 15.39
C GLY A 423 20.32 -9.31 16.81
N LYS A 424 20.64 -10.59 17.04
CA LYS A 424 21.10 -11.08 18.34
C LYS A 424 22.61 -10.89 18.53
N ASP A 425 23.35 -10.86 17.42
CA ASP A 425 24.84 -10.89 17.44
C ASP A 425 25.43 -9.49 17.63
N ILE A 426 24.70 -8.43 17.35
CA ILE A 426 25.14 -7.05 17.54
C ILE A 426 24.12 -6.32 18.43
N PRO A 427 24.22 -6.47 19.77
CA PRO A 427 23.36 -5.76 20.71
C PRO A 427 23.45 -4.23 20.58
N PRO A 428 22.52 -3.46 21.22
CA PRO A 428 22.63 -2.01 21.34
C PRO A 428 24.02 -1.55 21.80
N PHE A 429 24.47 -0.42 21.25
CA PHE A 429 25.74 0.24 21.62
C PHE A 429 26.97 -0.70 21.54
N THR A 430 27.00 -1.56 20.52
CA THR A 430 28.13 -2.46 20.28
C THR A 430 29.11 -1.84 19.31
N PRO A 431 30.37 -1.56 19.71
CA PRO A 431 31.41 -1.14 18.79
C PRO A 431 31.86 -2.30 17.92
N LEU A 432 32.24 -2.02 16.69
CA LEU A 432 32.61 -3.01 15.68
C LEU A 432 34.01 -2.76 15.17
N VAL A 433 34.70 -3.84 14.83
CA VAL A 433 36.00 -3.81 14.17
C VAL A 433 35.86 -4.46 12.80
N PHE A 434 36.28 -3.75 11.77
CA PHE A 434 36.28 -4.26 10.41
C PHE A 434 37.72 -4.27 9.86
N GLU A 435 38.19 -5.41 9.40
CA GLU A 435 39.28 -5.47 8.47
C GLU A 435 38.75 -5.34 7.06
N VAL A 436 39.20 -4.33 6.31
CA VAL A 436 38.68 -4.01 4.96
C VAL A 436 39.84 -4.02 3.97
N GLU A 437 39.62 -4.64 2.81
CA GLU A 437 40.46 -4.54 1.62
C GLU A 437 39.68 -3.95 0.48
N LEU A 438 40.13 -2.79 -0.04
CA LEU A 438 39.50 -2.11 -1.17
C LEU A 438 40.06 -2.65 -2.47
N LEU A 439 39.28 -3.42 -3.20
CA LEU A 439 39.70 -4.14 -4.40
C LEU A 439 39.58 -3.30 -5.68
N GLU A 440 38.48 -2.51 -5.80
CA GLU A 440 38.16 -1.82 -7.04
C GLU A 440 37.35 -0.52 -6.75
N VAL A 441 37.66 0.52 -7.52
CA VAL A 441 36.95 1.81 -7.50
C VAL A 441 36.52 2.18 -8.92
N ASN A 442 35.19 2.26 -9.15
CA ASN A 442 34.57 2.58 -10.45
C ASN A 442 33.89 3.93 -10.47
#